data_203a439661bbff15033e81b23bad2f3d
#
_entry.id   203a439661bbff15033e81b23bad2f3d
#
_cell.length_a   1.000
_cell.length_b   1.000
_cell.length_c   1.000
_cell.angle_alpha   90.00
_cell.angle_beta   90.00
_cell.angle_gamma   90.00
#
_symmetry.space_group_name_H-M   'P 1'
#
loop_
_entity.id
_entity.type
_entity.pdbx_description
1 polymer ?
#
loop_
_entity_poly.entity_id
_entity_poly.type
_entity_poly.pdbx_seq_one_letter_code
_entity_poly.pdbx_strand_id
1 'polypeptide(L)'
;LLSFNAGANDVLRPNYNPAKTLEEYRQAVKVLSGTGATLLLFTAIENVDGTGKVAEMWRERFSEYNENVRACAKSCGAILAEAKRAPFLSDKRFLHTDRLHLNAEGHRRFAQGVLEVLELPHDESWDIPLPPADRKPFFQEKSENAKWIISFVIPWIWRRLRGRSSGDGRSAKHSEPVKW
;
A
#
# COMPACT_ATOMS: atom_id res chain seq x y z
N LEU A 1 -15.37 -11.88 8.24
CA LEU A 1 -14.52 -10.75 7.94
C LEU A 1 -14.02 -10.83 6.50
N LEU A 2 -14.11 -9.72 5.77
CA LEU A 2 -13.59 -9.59 4.41
C LEU A 2 -12.67 -8.36 4.36
N SER A 3 -11.39 -8.55 4.03
CA SER A 3 -10.44 -7.46 3.84
C SER A 3 -10.35 -7.04 2.37
N PHE A 4 -10.41 -5.73 2.11
CA PHE A 4 -10.31 -5.20 0.76
C PHE A 4 -9.26 -4.08 0.70
N ASN A 5 -8.18 -4.34 -0.02
CA ASN A 5 -7.07 -3.43 -0.24
C ASN A 5 -6.73 -3.37 -1.74
N ALA A 6 -7.35 -2.45 -2.45
CA ALA A 6 -7.21 -2.30 -3.90
C ALA A 6 -7.21 -0.81 -4.31
N GLY A 7 -6.74 -0.50 -5.52
CA GLY A 7 -6.80 0.83 -6.12
C GLY A 7 -5.54 1.69 -5.94
N ALA A 8 -4.74 1.50 -4.88
CA ALA A 8 -3.53 2.29 -4.67
C ALA A 8 -2.52 2.19 -5.83
N ASN A 9 -2.46 1.06 -6.50
CA ASN A 9 -1.61 0.88 -7.69
C ASN A 9 -2.10 1.70 -8.90
N ASP A 10 -3.40 1.99 -8.97
CA ASP A 10 -3.97 2.79 -10.06
C ASP A 10 -3.60 4.26 -9.92
N VAL A 11 -3.50 4.75 -8.67
CA VAL A 11 -3.03 6.11 -8.35
C VAL A 11 -1.64 6.39 -8.94
N LEU A 12 -0.77 5.38 -8.99
CA LEU A 12 0.61 5.49 -9.51
C LEU A 12 0.69 5.47 -11.05
N ARG A 13 -0.42 5.24 -11.74
CA ARG A 13 -0.40 5.15 -13.22
C ARG A 13 -0.29 6.53 -13.85
N PRO A 14 0.47 6.68 -14.96
CA PRO A 14 0.55 7.94 -15.68
C PRO A 14 -0.82 8.45 -16.17
N ASN A 15 -1.68 7.52 -16.58
CA ASN A 15 -3.04 7.78 -17.07
C ASN A 15 -4.10 7.63 -15.96
N TYR A 16 -3.74 7.91 -14.71
CA TYR A 16 -4.67 7.89 -13.59
C TYR A 16 -5.87 8.80 -13.86
N ASN A 17 -7.05 8.23 -13.72
CA ASN A 17 -8.32 8.94 -13.81
C ASN A 17 -9.03 8.83 -12.45
N PRO A 18 -8.97 9.88 -11.60
CA PRO A 18 -9.54 9.83 -10.27
C PRO A 18 -11.03 9.54 -10.31
N ALA A 19 -11.80 10.23 -11.16
CA ALA A 19 -13.26 10.04 -11.22
C ALA A 19 -13.63 8.57 -11.48
N LYS A 20 -12.94 7.92 -12.42
CA LYS A 20 -13.17 6.51 -12.74
C LYS A 20 -12.71 5.59 -11.60
N THR A 21 -11.48 5.75 -11.13
CA THR A 21 -10.89 4.86 -10.12
C THR A 21 -11.65 4.92 -8.80
N LEU A 22 -12.03 6.13 -8.36
CA LEU A 22 -12.76 6.30 -7.11
C LEU A 22 -14.18 5.75 -7.20
N GLU A 23 -14.81 5.87 -8.37
CA GLU A 23 -16.14 5.29 -8.60
C GLU A 23 -16.10 3.76 -8.64
N GLU A 24 -15.14 3.18 -9.35
CA GLU A 24 -14.93 1.72 -9.36
C GLU A 24 -14.65 1.16 -7.95
N TYR A 25 -13.90 1.90 -7.13
CA TYR A 25 -13.69 1.54 -5.73
C TYR A 25 -15.01 1.56 -4.94
N ARG A 26 -15.83 2.62 -5.07
CA ARG A 26 -17.14 2.71 -4.41
C ARG A 26 -18.06 1.57 -4.80
N GLN A 27 -18.10 1.24 -6.10
CA GLN A 27 -18.89 0.12 -6.59
C GLN A 27 -18.44 -1.22 -6.03
N ALA A 28 -17.13 -1.47 -5.98
CA ALA A 28 -16.58 -2.67 -5.37
C ALA A 28 -16.96 -2.78 -3.89
N VAL A 29 -16.78 -1.71 -3.10
CA VAL A 29 -17.16 -1.69 -1.68
C VAL A 29 -18.68 -1.92 -1.51
N LYS A 30 -19.51 -1.33 -2.37
CA LYS A 30 -20.97 -1.55 -2.35
C LYS A 30 -21.33 -3.02 -2.56
N VAL A 31 -20.70 -3.68 -3.53
CA VAL A 31 -20.91 -5.12 -3.77
C VAL A 31 -20.47 -5.95 -2.57
N LEU A 32 -19.30 -5.66 -2.01
CA LEU A 32 -18.74 -6.39 -0.87
C LEU A 32 -19.58 -6.19 0.40
N SER A 33 -20.08 -4.99 0.65
CA SER A 33 -20.97 -4.73 1.79
C SER A 33 -22.30 -5.49 1.71
N GLY A 34 -22.78 -5.76 0.49
CA GLY A 34 -23.98 -6.58 0.26
C GLY A 34 -23.81 -8.06 0.62
N THR A 35 -22.60 -8.54 0.88
CA THR A 35 -22.35 -9.94 1.27
C THR A 35 -22.70 -10.26 2.73
N GLY A 36 -22.99 -9.25 3.56
CA GLY A 36 -23.22 -9.40 4.99
C GLY A 36 -21.95 -9.65 5.83
N ALA A 37 -20.76 -9.70 5.20
CA ALA A 37 -19.50 -9.82 5.92
C ALA A 37 -19.09 -8.45 6.51
N THR A 38 -18.48 -8.46 7.70
CA THR A 38 -17.78 -7.27 8.21
C THR A 38 -16.62 -6.93 7.28
N LEU A 39 -16.59 -5.70 6.77
CA LEU A 39 -15.51 -5.24 5.89
C LEU A 39 -14.38 -4.60 6.68
N LEU A 40 -13.16 -4.86 6.24
CA LEU A 40 -11.94 -4.16 6.66
C LEU A 40 -11.33 -3.48 5.43
N LEU A 41 -11.29 -2.14 5.45
CA LEU A 41 -10.72 -1.31 4.38
C LEU A 41 -9.40 -0.69 4.83
N PHE A 42 -8.54 -0.37 3.88
CA PHE A 42 -7.19 0.16 4.14
C PHE A 42 -6.97 1.46 3.39
N THR A 43 -6.45 2.48 4.07
CA THR A 43 -5.87 3.63 3.38
C THR A 43 -4.47 3.31 2.86
N ALA A 44 -4.02 4.03 1.83
CA ALA A 44 -2.65 3.97 1.34
C ALA A 44 -1.74 4.94 2.11
N ILE A 45 -0.43 4.78 2.00
CA ILE A 45 0.56 5.70 2.55
C ILE A 45 0.49 7.02 1.77
N GLU A 46 0.19 8.13 2.47
CA GLU A 46 0.12 9.48 1.87
C GLU A 46 1.50 10.14 1.77
N ASN A 47 2.41 9.81 2.69
CA ASN A 47 3.75 10.39 2.73
C ASN A 47 4.63 9.76 1.66
N VAL A 48 4.57 10.33 0.46
CA VAL A 48 5.50 10.01 -0.60
C VAL A 48 6.79 10.79 -0.38
N ASP A 49 7.89 10.06 -0.19
CA ASP A 49 9.22 10.65 -0.08
C ASP A 49 9.57 11.44 -1.35
N GLY A 50 10.23 12.58 -1.14
CA GLY A 50 10.71 13.42 -2.23
C GLY A 50 10.14 14.83 -2.23
N THR A 51 10.73 15.66 -3.05
CA THR A 51 10.37 17.06 -3.25
C THR A 51 10.04 17.32 -4.72
N GLY A 52 9.29 18.40 -4.97
CA GLY A 52 8.93 18.84 -6.31
C GLY A 52 7.58 18.34 -6.81
N LYS A 53 7.19 18.83 -7.97
CA LYS A 53 5.83 18.69 -8.53
C LYS A 53 5.32 17.25 -8.65
N VAL A 54 6.19 16.29 -8.92
CA VAL A 54 5.79 14.88 -9.03
C VAL A 54 5.41 14.30 -7.68
N ALA A 55 6.20 14.58 -6.65
CA ALA A 55 5.90 14.12 -5.30
C ALA A 55 4.63 14.81 -4.73
N GLU A 56 4.43 16.09 -5.03
CA GLU A 56 3.20 16.82 -4.69
C GLU A 56 1.98 16.21 -5.36
N MET A 57 2.04 15.97 -6.66
CA MET A 57 0.97 15.32 -7.42
C MET A 57 0.59 13.95 -6.83
N TRP A 58 1.57 13.14 -6.41
CA TRP A 58 1.27 11.84 -5.81
C TRP A 58 0.66 11.98 -4.42
N ARG A 59 1.14 12.91 -3.59
CA ARG A 59 0.52 13.18 -2.29
C ARG A 59 -0.94 13.61 -2.45
N GLU A 60 -1.25 14.51 -3.38
CA GLU A 60 -2.62 14.93 -3.67
C GLU A 60 -3.50 13.75 -4.11
N ARG A 61 -3.02 12.93 -5.05
CA ARG A 61 -3.74 11.76 -5.53
C ARG A 61 -4.00 10.72 -4.42
N PHE A 62 -3.01 10.45 -3.57
CA PHE A 62 -3.19 9.52 -2.46
C PHE A 62 -4.10 10.09 -1.37
N SER A 63 -4.05 11.39 -1.11
CA SER A 63 -4.98 12.05 -0.20
C SER A 63 -6.43 11.91 -0.69
N GLU A 64 -6.70 12.26 -1.94
CA GLU A 64 -8.04 12.10 -2.55
C GLU A 64 -8.53 10.64 -2.52
N TYR A 65 -7.64 9.70 -2.87
CA TYR A 65 -7.94 8.27 -2.79
C TYR A 65 -8.32 7.86 -1.36
N ASN A 66 -7.53 8.26 -0.36
CA ASN A 66 -7.78 7.92 1.04
C ASN A 66 -9.05 8.56 1.61
N GLU A 67 -9.38 9.78 1.19
CA GLU A 67 -10.67 10.40 1.53
C GLU A 67 -11.85 9.57 1.00
N ASN A 68 -11.74 9.07 -0.23
CA ASN A 68 -12.75 8.17 -0.78
C ASN A 68 -12.85 6.86 0.01
N VAL A 69 -11.73 6.26 0.42
CA VAL A 69 -11.72 5.05 1.26
C VAL A 69 -12.42 5.32 2.60
N ARG A 70 -12.09 6.43 3.25
CA ARG A 70 -12.72 6.84 4.53
C ARG A 70 -14.23 7.06 4.38
N ALA A 71 -14.64 7.72 3.29
CA ALA A 71 -16.05 7.93 2.98
C ALA A 71 -16.79 6.61 2.76
N CYS A 72 -16.19 5.67 2.02
CA CYS A 72 -16.73 4.33 1.83
C CYS A 72 -16.86 3.57 3.16
N ALA A 73 -15.82 3.58 3.97
CA ALA A 73 -15.84 2.90 5.29
C ALA A 73 -16.99 3.45 6.16
N LYS A 74 -17.12 4.77 6.22
CA LYS A 74 -18.20 5.42 6.97
C LYS A 74 -19.58 5.05 6.43
N SER A 75 -19.76 5.00 5.12
CA SER A 75 -21.05 4.76 4.49
C SER A 75 -21.59 3.35 4.69
N CYS A 76 -20.71 2.34 4.83
CA CYS A 76 -21.10 0.94 5.00
C CYS A 76 -20.77 0.35 6.37
N GLY A 77 -20.28 1.18 7.33
CA GLY A 77 -19.90 0.72 8.66
C GLY A 77 -18.69 -0.23 8.65
N ALA A 78 -17.79 -0.10 7.67
CA ALA A 78 -16.59 -0.91 7.59
C ALA A 78 -15.55 -0.47 8.62
N ILE A 79 -14.78 -1.43 9.11
CA ILE A 79 -13.58 -1.19 9.90
C ILE A 79 -12.52 -0.56 8.99
N LEU A 80 -11.82 0.46 9.47
CA LEU A 80 -10.83 1.18 8.70
C LEU A 80 -9.44 1.07 9.33
N ALA A 81 -8.50 0.49 8.61
CA ALA A 81 -7.09 0.48 8.94
C ALA A 81 -6.37 1.67 8.28
N GLU A 82 -6.02 2.67 9.07
CA GLU A 82 -5.37 3.89 8.61
C GLU A 82 -3.86 3.71 8.49
N ALA A 83 -3.30 3.82 7.29
CA ALA A 83 -1.86 3.69 7.05
C ALA A 83 -1.01 4.71 7.83
N LYS A 84 -1.56 5.90 8.13
CA LYS A 84 -0.88 6.93 8.94
C LYS A 84 -0.57 6.49 10.37
N ARG A 85 -1.27 5.47 10.89
CA ARG A 85 -0.99 4.85 12.20
C ARG A 85 0.21 3.91 12.18
N ALA A 86 0.76 3.62 11.01
CA ALA A 86 1.84 2.68 10.81
C ALA A 86 3.09 3.40 10.23
N PRO A 87 3.80 4.24 11.02
CA PRO A 87 4.92 5.05 10.54
C PRO A 87 6.07 4.18 10.00
N PHE A 88 6.19 2.94 10.45
CA PHE A 88 7.17 1.98 9.94
C PHE A 88 6.99 1.65 8.46
N LEU A 89 5.81 1.85 7.88
CA LEU A 89 5.58 1.61 6.45
C LEU A 89 6.48 2.48 5.54
N SER A 90 6.97 3.61 6.03
CA SER A 90 7.91 4.48 5.33
C SER A 90 9.38 4.17 5.64
N ASP A 91 9.68 3.32 6.61
CA ASP A 91 11.05 2.96 6.97
C ASP A 91 11.58 1.85 6.05
N LYS A 92 12.64 2.14 5.30
CA LYS A 92 13.27 1.21 4.35
C LYS A 92 13.71 -0.12 4.96
N ARG A 93 13.91 -0.20 6.29
CA ARG A 93 14.27 -1.42 7.01
C ARG A 93 13.16 -2.45 7.06
N PHE A 94 11.91 -2.01 6.87
CA PHE A 94 10.74 -2.88 6.78
C PHE A 94 10.31 -3.19 5.35
N LEU A 95 11.05 -2.67 4.37
CA LEU A 95 10.76 -2.89 2.95
C LEU A 95 11.68 -4.00 2.38
N HIS A 96 11.17 -4.67 1.38
CA HIS A 96 11.95 -5.60 0.55
C HIS A 96 12.98 -4.83 -0.30
N THR A 97 13.85 -5.53 -0.99
CA THR A 97 14.90 -4.94 -1.85
C THR A 97 14.36 -4.05 -2.97
N ASP A 98 13.11 -4.21 -3.35
CA ASP A 98 12.41 -3.34 -4.31
C ASP A 98 11.98 -1.99 -3.72
N ARG A 99 12.08 -1.81 -2.41
CA ARG A 99 11.69 -0.60 -1.65
C ARG A 99 10.21 -0.21 -1.82
N LEU A 100 9.37 -1.17 -2.17
CA LEU A 100 7.95 -0.98 -2.38
C LEU A 100 7.13 -1.92 -1.50
N HIS A 101 7.46 -3.19 -1.51
CA HIS A 101 6.75 -4.21 -0.74
C HIS A 101 7.37 -4.37 0.65
N LEU A 102 6.56 -4.76 1.63
CA LEU A 102 7.04 -5.07 2.96
C LEU A 102 7.91 -6.33 2.94
N ASN A 103 8.95 -6.36 3.76
CA ASN A 103 9.67 -7.58 4.08
C ASN A 103 8.94 -8.38 5.19
N ALA A 104 9.50 -9.49 5.63
CA ALA A 104 8.86 -10.36 6.63
C ALA A 104 8.52 -9.61 7.94
N GLU A 105 9.43 -8.77 8.44
CA GLU A 105 9.18 -7.99 9.66
C GLU A 105 8.16 -6.87 9.44
N GLY A 106 8.19 -6.21 8.29
CA GLY A 106 7.16 -5.24 7.90
C GLY A 106 5.77 -5.88 7.85
N HIS A 107 5.65 -7.08 7.26
CA HIS A 107 4.40 -7.84 7.26
C HIS A 107 3.95 -8.26 8.66
N ARG A 108 4.90 -8.69 9.53
CA ARG A 108 4.58 -9.03 10.92
C ARG A 108 3.97 -7.84 11.63
N ARG A 109 4.61 -6.68 11.57
CA ARG A 109 4.11 -5.44 12.20
C ARG A 109 2.77 -5.00 11.60
N PHE A 110 2.62 -5.07 10.29
CA PHE A 110 1.36 -4.75 9.63
C PHE A 110 0.21 -5.65 10.14
N ALA A 111 0.48 -6.94 10.30
CA ALA A 111 -0.51 -7.86 10.85
C ALA A 111 -0.90 -7.51 12.29
N GLN A 112 0.05 -7.08 13.15
CA GLN A 112 -0.26 -6.63 14.50
C GLN A 112 -1.15 -5.38 14.51
N GLY A 113 -0.87 -4.41 13.63
CA GLY A 113 -1.72 -3.24 13.48
C GLY A 113 -3.13 -3.57 12.98
N VAL A 114 -3.27 -4.60 12.15
CA VAL A 114 -4.59 -5.12 11.76
C VAL A 114 -5.31 -5.76 12.95
N LEU A 115 -4.61 -6.55 13.77
CA LEU A 115 -5.18 -7.15 14.98
C LEU A 115 -5.66 -6.07 15.96
N GLU A 116 -4.89 -4.99 16.15
CA GLU A 116 -5.30 -3.85 16.98
C GLU A 116 -6.60 -3.22 16.48
N VAL A 117 -6.69 -2.94 15.17
CA VAL A 117 -7.89 -2.34 14.59
C VAL A 117 -9.12 -3.26 14.70
N LEU A 118 -8.90 -4.57 14.76
CA LEU A 118 -9.93 -5.58 14.96
C LEU A 118 -10.22 -5.83 16.46
N GLU A 119 -9.59 -5.08 17.37
CA GLU A 119 -9.71 -5.24 18.83
C GLU A 119 -9.35 -6.66 19.31
N LEU A 120 -8.38 -7.29 18.62
CA LEU A 120 -7.86 -8.61 18.96
C LEU A 120 -6.52 -8.49 19.71
N PRO A 121 -6.13 -9.52 20.51
CA PRO A 121 -4.83 -9.53 21.15
C PRO A 121 -3.69 -9.34 20.14
N HIS A 122 -2.80 -8.39 20.40
CA HIS A 122 -1.70 -8.02 19.53
C HIS A 122 -0.46 -7.60 20.31
N ASP A 123 0.67 -7.49 19.65
CA ASP A 123 1.92 -6.95 20.19
C ASP A 123 1.84 -5.41 20.18
N GLU A 124 1.68 -4.79 21.36
CA GLU A 124 1.55 -3.33 21.50
C GLU A 124 2.78 -2.55 21.01
N SER A 125 3.91 -3.22 20.79
CA SER A 125 5.15 -2.59 20.29
C SER A 125 5.21 -2.50 18.75
N TRP A 126 4.17 -2.90 18.05
CA TRP A 126 4.18 -3.01 16.59
C TRP A 126 4.44 -1.69 15.86
N ASP A 127 4.01 -0.58 16.42
CA ASP A 127 4.14 0.77 15.84
C ASP A 127 5.37 1.54 16.34
N ILE A 128 6.10 1.01 17.34
CA ILE A 128 7.28 1.68 17.90
C ILE A 128 8.34 1.83 16.80
N PRO A 129 8.76 3.07 16.47
CA PRO A 129 9.81 3.30 15.51
C PRO A 129 11.13 2.64 15.95
N LEU A 130 11.88 2.12 14.99
CA LEU A 130 13.25 1.70 15.27
C LEU A 130 14.13 2.91 15.61
N PRO A 131 15.18 2.71 16.41
CA PRO A 131 16.21 3.74 16.61
C PRO A 131 16.73 4.25 15.26
N PRO A 132 17.18 5.51 15.17
CA PRO A 132 17.79 6.01 13.94
C PRO A 132 18.83 5.03 13.39
N ALA A 133 18.77 4.77 12.10
CA ALA A 133 19.76 3.92 11.45
C ALA A 133 21.14 4.62 11.42
N ASP A 134 22.21 3.84 11.54
CA ASP A 134 23.55 4.37 11.35
C ASP A 134 23.69 4.99 9.96
N ARG A 135 24.37 6.13 9.90
CA ARG A 135 24.63 6.80 8.63
C ARG A 135 25.58 5.96 7.79
N LYS A 136 25.11 5.52 6.64
CA LYS A 136 25.96 4.85 5.66
C LYS A 136 26.95 5.85 5.04
N PRO A 137 28.16 5.40 4.68
CA PRO A 137 29.09 6.19 3.88
C PRO A 137 28.41 6.64 2.58
N PHE A 138 28.65 7.88 2.17
CA PHE A 138 28.02 8.49 0.99
C PHE A 138 28.11 7.63 -0.28
N PHE A 139 29.30 7.09 -0.55
CA PHE A 139 29.51 6.23 -1.72
C PHE A 139 28.73 4.91 -1.68
N GLN A 140 28.58 4.33 -0.50
CA GLN A 140 27.79 3.12 -0.31
C GLN A 140 26.32 3.38 -0.59
N GLU A 141 25.78 4.47 -0.04
CA GLU A 141 24.38 4.86 -0.28
C GLU A 141 24.12 5.13 -1.77
N LYS A 142 25.01 5.84 -2.44
CA LYS A 142 24.91 6.11 -3.89
C LYS A 142 24.95 4.81 -4.71
N SER A 143 25.83 3.88 -4.36
CA SER A 143 25.94 2.57 -5.03
C SER A 143 24.66 1.75 -4.85
N GLU A 144 24.11 1.67 -3.63
CA GLU A 144 22.86 0.98 -3.34
C GLU A 144 21.68 1.60 -4.11
N ASN A 145 21.62 2.92 -4.19
CA ASN A 145 20.59 3.63 -4.95
C ASN A 145 20.73 3.38 -6.47
N ALA A 146 21.93 3.41 -7.01
CA ALA A 146 22.18 3.10 -8.42
C ALA A 146 21.77 1.65 -8.76
N LYS A 147 22.16 0.68 -7.91
CA LYS A 147 21.72 -0.73 -8.07
C LYS A 147 20.21 -0.86 -8.05
N TRP A 148 19.53 -0.20 -7.11
CA TRP A 148 18.09 -0.23 -7.03
C TRP A 148 17.42 0.36 -8.28
N ILE A 149 17.91 1.52 -8.77
CA ILE A 149 17.39 2.15 -9.99
C ILE A 149 17.50 1.18 -11.18
N ILE A 150 18.68 0.57 -11.37
CA ILE A 150 18.92 -0.33 -12.50
C ILE A 150 18.08 -1.60 -12.39
N SER A 151 17.98 -2.19 -11.19
CA SER A 151 17.33 -3.49 -11.01
C SER A 151 15.81 -3.41 -10.91
N PHE A 152 15.24 -2.29 -10.45
CA PHE A 152 13.80 -2.17 -10.19
C PHE A 152 13.13 -1.02 -10.93
N VAL A 153 13.68 0.21 -10.87
CA VAL A 153 13.01 1.40 -11.42
C VAL A 153 12.99 1.36 -12.95
N ILE A 154 14.15 1.13 -13.58
CA ILE A 154 14.25 1.08 -15.05
C ILE A 154 13.37 -0.02 -15.64
N PRO A 155 13.42 -1.29 -15.17
CA PRO A 155 12.52 -2.34 -15.65
C PRO A 155 11.04 -2.05 -15.39
N TRP A 156 10.71 -1.37 -14.29
CA TRP A 156 9.34 -0.96 -13.98
C TRP A 156 8.83 0.08 -14.98
N ILE A 157 9.60 1.15 -15.23
CA ILE A 157 9.28 2.19 -16.22
C ILE A 157 9.11 1.55 -17.60
N TRP A 158 10.04 0.69 -17.99
CA TRP A 158 10.02 0.02 -19.30
C TRP A 158 8.77 -0.83 -19.52
N ARG A 159 8.33 -1.59 -18.48
CA ARG A 159 7.06 -2.31 -18.53
C ARG A 159 5.86 -1.37 -18.68
N ARG A 160 5.85 -0.26 -17.93
CA ARG A 160 4.77 0.74 -18.00
C ARG A 160 4.66 1.39 -19.38
N LEU A 161 5.77 1.76 -19.99
CA LEU A 161 5.79 2.32 -21.34
C LEU A 161 5.26 1.33 -22.39
N ARG A 162 5.37 0.02 -22.13
CA ARG A 162 4.83 -1.04 -23.00
C ARG A 162 3.41 -1.46 -22.64
N GLY A 163 2.72 -0.75 -21.76
CA GLY A 163 1.37 -1.08 -21.31
C GLY A 163 1.27 -2.36 -20.46
N ARG A 164 2.40 -2.89 -19.99
CA ARG A 164 2.43 -4.12 -19.19
C ARG A 164 2.34 -3.85 -17.70
N SER A 165 1.54 -4.67 -17.01
CA SER A 165 1.43 -4.71 -15.55
C SER A 165 2.35 -5.80 -14.97
N SER A 166 2.68 -5.69 -13.69
CA SER A 166 3.42 -6.75 -12.97
C SER A 166 2.60 -8.02 -12.78
N GLY A 167 1.28 -7.94 -12.96
CA GLY A 167 0.35 -9.08 -12.88
C GLY A 167 0.06 -9.78 -14.21
N ASP A 168 0.53 -9.22 -15.33
CA ASP A 168 0.23 -9.78 -16.64
C ASP A 168 0.82 -11.20 -16.78
N GLY A 169 -0.01 -12.15 -17.23
CA GLY A 169 0.37 -13.55 -17.38
C GLY A 169 0.43 -14.35 -16.08
N ARG A 170 -0.05 -13.79 -14.95
CA ARG A 170 -0.18 -14.52 -13.68
C ARG A 170 -1.61 -15.04 -13.52
N SER A 171 -1.74 -16.27 -13.06
CA SER A 171 -3.00 -16.86 -12.61
C SER A 171 -3.09 -16.83 -11.08
N ALA A 172 -4.30 -16.97 -10.54
CA ALA A 172 -4.50 -17.17 -9.11
C ALA A 172 -3.80 -18.45 -8.64
N LYS A 173 -3.19 -18.42 -7.45
CA LYS A 173 -2.62 -19.64 -6.83
C LYS A 173 -3.69 -20.68 -6.53
N HIS A 174 -4.86 -20.21 -6.14
CA HIS A 174 -6.04 -21.01 -5.87
C HIS A 174 -7.19 -20.41 -6.67
N SER A 175 -7.79 -21.19 -7.57
CA SER A 175 -8.94 -20.78 -8.37
C SER A 175 -10.23 -20.77 -7.55
N GLU A 176 -10.26 -21.55 -6.48
CA GLU A 176 -11.39 -21.68 -5.57
C GLU A 176 -10.97 -21.28 -4.14
N PRO A 177 -11.92 -20.83 -3.30
CA PRO A 177 -11.65 -20.58 -1.90
C PRO A 177 -11.14 -21.82 -1.19
N VAL A 178 -10.06 -21.71 -0.43
CA VAL A 178 -9.50 -22.81 0.37
C VAL A 178 -9.75 -22.54 1.85
N LYS A 179 -10.08 -23.61 2.60
CA LYS A 179 -10.09 -23.56 4.07
C LYS A 179 -8.68 -23.88 4.56
N TRP A 180 -8.22 -23.09 5.51
CA TRP A 180 -6.94 -23.27 6.21
C TRP A 180 -7.16 -23.97 7.54
#